data_ec9df87e810814aeeb665b9643533872
#
_entry.id   ec9df87e810814aeeb665b9643533872
#
_cell.length_a   1.000
_cell.length_b   1.000
_cell.length_c   1.000
_cell.angle_alpha   90.00
_cell.angle_beta   90.00
_cell.angle_gamma   90.00
#
_symmetry.space_group_name_H-M   'P 1'
#
loop_
_entity.id
_entity.type
_entity.pdbx_description
1 polymer ?
#
loop_
_entity_poly.entity_id
_entity_poly.type
_entity_poly.pdbx_seq_one_letter_code
_entity_poly.pdbx_strand_id
1 'polypeptide(L)'
;MERLLTEDKTFEQIDYTKQPLSAGDYENCIFINCDFSNVNLSHFSFAECQFKDCNLSMTKLGQTALRAIEFKGCKLLGLHFEHCKQLLFSVYFQHCILNLSCFYNIKLKKIDLIFIGFDF
;
A
#
# COMPACT_ATOMS: atom_id res chain seq x y z
N MET A 1 0.88 -15.85 -19.25
CA MET A 1 -0.06 -14.69 -19.30
C MET A 1 0.69 -13.43 -18.92
N GLU A 2 0.69 -12.46 -19.80
CA GLU A 2 1.38 -11.20 -19.54
C GLU A 2 0.59 -10.37 -18.53
N ARG A 3 1.33 -9.80 -17.57
CA ARG A 3 0.73 -8.86 -16.63
C ARG A 3 0.73 -7.47 -17.25
N LEU A 4 -0.32 -6.72 -17.01
CA LEU A 4 -0.38 -5.33 -17.47
C LEU A 4 0.57 -4.49 -16.63
N LEU A 5 1.35 -3.65 -17.29
CA LEU A 5 2.22 -2.68 -16.63
C LEU A 5 1.64 -1.28 -16.81
N THR A 6 1.45 -0.58 -15.70
CA THR A 6 0.99 0.81 -15.68
C THR A 6 2.12 1.66 -15.10
N GLU A 7 2.54 2.67 -15.85
CA GLU A 7 3.67 3.52 -15.45
C GLU A 7 3.30 5.00 -15.44
N ASP A 8 3.90 5.75 -14.51
CA ASP A 8 3.91 7.21 -14.50
C ASP A 8 2.52 7.84 -14.50
N LYS A 9 1.58 7.24 -13.78
CA LYS A 9 0.21 7.73 -13.73
C LYS A 9 -0.17 8.23 -12.35
N THR A 10 -1.09 9.20 -12.33
CA THR A 10 -1.67 9.72 -11.10
C THR A 10 -3.16 9.41 -11.10
N PHE A 11 -3.62 8.82 -10.01
CA PHE A 11 -5.02 8.46 -9.80
C PHE A 11 -5.56 9.30 -8.64
N GLU A 12 -6.61 10.07 -8.86
CA GLU A 12 -7.17 10.96 -7.84
C GLU A 12 -8.64 10.70 -7.57
N GLN A 13 -8.99 10.69 -6.29
CA GLN A 13 -10.38 10.64 -5.82
C GLN A 13 -11.18 9.48 -6.42
N ILE A 14 -10.58 8.30 -6.47
CA ILE A 14 -11.23 7.11 -7.00
C ILE A 14 -11.64 6.20 -5.85
N ASP A 15 -12.89 5.75 -5.89
CA ASP A 15 -13.41 4.76 -4.96
C ASP A 15 -13.26 3.36 -5.57
N TYR A 16 -12.16 2.68 -5.20
CA TYR A 16 -11.89 1.34 -5.70
C TYR A 16 -12.73 0.25 -5.04
N THR A 17 -13.53 0.60 -4.04
CA THR A 17 -14.53 -0.32 -3.47
C THR A 17 -15.69 -0.53 -4.44
N LYS A 18 -15.92 0.44 -5.34
CA LYS A 18 -16.99 0.40 -6.33
C LYS A 18 -16.48 0.14 -7.74
N GLN A 19 -15.24 0.56 -8.01
CA GLN A 19 -14.63 0.50 -9.34
C GLN A 19 -13.27 -0.17 -9.17
N PRO A 20 -13.16 -1.48 -9.40
CA PRO A 20 -11.91 -2.18 -9.12
C PRO A 20 -10.71 -1.66 -9.90
N LEU A 21 -9.57 -1.58 -9.22
CA LEU A 21 -8.30 -1.33 -9.86
C LEU A 21 -7.88 -2.58 -10.65
N SER A 22 -7.44 -2.40 -11.88
CA SER A 22 -6.99 -3.52 -12.71
C SER A 22 -5.77 -4.19 -12.10
N ALA A 23 -5.82 -5.52 -11.97
CA ALA A 23 -4.69 -6.28 -11.46
C ALA A 23 -3.48 -6.16 -12.39
N GLY A 24 -2.30 -6.08 -11.81
CA GLY A 24 -1.07 -5.99 -12.60
C GLY A 24 0.06 -5.36 -11.82
N ASP A 25 0.98 -4.78 -12.58
CA ASP A 25 2.18 -4.12 -12.06
C ASP A 25 2.05 -2.61 -12.25
N TYR A 26 2.35 -1.87 -11.18
CA TYR A 26 2.29 -0.41 -11.15
C TYR A 26 3.67 0.12 -10.80
N GLU A 27 4.23 0.99 -11.63
CA GLU A 27 5.54 1.61 -11.41
C GLU A 27 5.42 3.13 -11.47
N ASN A 28 6.02 3.80 -10.49
CA ASN A 28 6.08 5.25 -10.43
C ASN A 28 4.69 5.90 -10.56
N CYS A 29 3.71 5.32 -9.88
CA CYS A 29 2.34 5.83 -9.86
C CYS A 29 2.05 6.52 -8.53
N ILE A 30 1.11 7.46 -8.57
CA ILE A 30 0.67 8.20 -7.38
C ILE A 30 -0.84 8.04 -7.23
N PHE A 31 -1.27 7.60 -6.05
CA PHE A 31 -2.68 7.47 -5.71
C PHE A 31 -3.01 8.53 -4.65
N ILE A 32 -3.92 9.44 -4.95
CA ILE A 32 -4.29 10.56 -4.07
C ILE A 32 -5.77 10.48 -3.72
N ASN A 33 -6.08 10.53 -2.43
CA ASN A 33 -7.47 10.51 -1.94
C ASN A 33 -8.30 9.35 -2.51
N CYS A 34 -7.68 8.18 -2.64
CA CYS A 34 -8.37 6.99 -3.14
C CYS A 34 -8.83 6.10 -1.99
N ASP A 35 -9.94 5.42 -2.17
CA ASP A 35 -10.49 4.49 -1.20
C ASP A 35 -10.23 3.05 -1.65
N PHE A 36 -9.37 2.37 -0.89
CA PHE A 36 -9.05 0.95 -1.08
C PHE A 36 -9.56 0.09 0.09
N SER A 37 -10.42 0.63 0.95
CA SER A 37 -10.83 -0.10 2.15
C SER A 37 -11.47 -1.44 1.80
N ASN A 38 -11.00 -2.49 2.44
CA ASN A 38 -11.43 -3.87 2.21
C ASN A 38 -11.19 -4.40 0.80
N VAL A 39 -10.42 -3.69 -0.03
CA VAL A 39 -10.11 -4.12 -1.39
C VAL A 39 -9.06 -5.23 -1.36
N ASN A 40 -9.16 -6.18 -2.26
CA ASN A 40 -8.18 -7.25 -2.38
C ASN A 40 -7.11 -6.85 -3.39
N LEU A 41 -5.92 -6.53 -2.91
CA LEU A 41 -4.75 -6.22 -3.72
C LEU A 41 -3.75 -7.40 -3.77
N SER A 42 -4.22 -8.61 -3.44
CA SER A 42 -3.36 -9.79 -3.48
C SER A 42 -2.79 -9.99 -4.90
N HIS A 43 -1.50 -10.31 -4.96
CA HIS A 43 -0.75 -10.54 -6.19
C HIS A 43 -0.53 -9.30 -7.07
N PHE A 44 -0.94 -8.10 -6.62
CA PHE A 44 -0.55 -6.87 -7.29
C PHE A 44 0.94 -6.60 -7.02
N SER A 45 1.57 -5.81 -7.89
CA SER A 45 2.94 -5.35 -7.68
C SER A 45 2.99 -3.82 -7.81
N PHE A 46 3.54 -3.19 -6.79
CA PHE A 46 3.75 -1.74 -6.78
C PHE A 46 5.24 -1.47 -6.56
N ALA A 47 5.83 -0.68 -7.43
CA ALA A 47 7.22 -0.26 -7.32
C ALA A 47 7.33 1.26 -7.46
N GLU A 48 8.03 1.90 -6.53
CA GLU A 48 8.23 3.35 -6.53
C GLU A 48 6.92 4.14 -6.62
N CYS A 49 5.89 3.66 -5.93
CA CYS A 49 4.59 4.29 -5.90
C CYS A 49 4.37 5.06 -4.60
N GLN A 50 3.48 6.06 -4.66
CA GLN A 50 3.04 6.80 -3.49
C GLN A 50 1.55 6.66 -3.29
N PHE A 51 1.14 6.48 -2.05
CA PHE A 51 -0.26 6.54 -1.63
C PHE A 51 -0.39 7.73 -0.70
N LYS A 52 -1.14 8.72 -1.13
CA LYS A 52 -1.29 9.98 -0.40
C LYS A 52 -2.73 10.20 0.00
N ASP A 53 -2.96 10.38 1.29
CA ASP A 53 -4.30 10.60 1.85
C ASP A 53 -5.31 9.54 1.43
N CYS A 54 -4.86 8.29 1.33
CA CYS A 54 -5.69 7.16 0.93
C CYS A 54 -6.17 6.37 2.14
N ASN A 55 -7.32 5.72 1.99
CA ASN A 55 -7.81 4.77 2.97
C ASN A 55 -7.55 3.35 2.45
N LEU A 56 -6.62 2.63 3.10
CA LEU A 56 -6.32 1.25 2.79
C LEU A 56 -6.69 0.31 3.95
N SER A 57 -7.60 0.74 4.81
CA SER A 57 -7.99 -0.06 5.97
C SER A 57 -8.52 -1.42 5.54
N MET A 58 -8.04 -2.47 6.19
CA MET A 58 -8.45 -3.85 5.93
C MET A 58 -8.20 -4.33 4.50
N THR A 59 -7.31 -3.66 3.75
CA THR A 59 -6.90 -4.11 2.42
C THR A 59 -6.17 -5.46 2.53
N LYS A 60 -6.46 -6.38 1.63
CA LYS A 60 -5.79 -7.68 1.59
C LYS A 60 -4.53 -7.60 0.75
N LEU A 61 -3.40 -8.04 1.32
CA LEU A 61 -2.07 -7.89 0.75
C LEU A 61 -1.37 -9.24 0.50
N GLY A 62 -2.13 -10.31 0.29
CA GLY A 62 -1.55 -11.64 0.10
C GLY A 62 -0.64 -11.69 -1.14
N GLN A 63 0.66 -11.94 -0.93
CA GLN A 63 1.64 -11.99 -2.01
C GLN A 63 1.72 -10.72 -2.83
N THR A 64 1.34 -9.57 -2.25
CA THR A 64 1.49 -8.27 -2.88
C THR A 64 2.95 -7.83 -2.80
N ALA A 65 3.51 -7.34 -3.90
CA ALA A 65 4.85 -6.78 -3.89
C ALA A 65 4.78 -5.28 -3.61
N LEU A 66 5.47 -4.84 -2.55
CA LEU A 66 5.58 -3.42 -2.18
C LEU A 66 7.07 -3.06 -2.15
N ARG A 67 7.54 -2.35 -3.17
CA ARG A 67 8.95 -2.00 -3.33
C ARG A 67 9.10 -0.49 -3.45
N ALA A 68 9.82 0.11 -2.49
CA ALA A 68 10.02 1.56 -2.42
C ALA A 68 8.69 2.31 -2.43
N ILE A 69 7.79 1.94 -1.53
CA ILE A 69 6.46 2.52 -1.44
C ILE A 69 6.42 3.56 -0.33
N GLU A 70 5.84 4.72 -0.64
CA GLU A 70 5.60 5.76 0.35
C GLU A 70 4.11 5.87 0.65
N PHE A 71 3.77 5.80 1.94
CA PHE A 71 2.42 6.05 2.44
C PHE A 71 2.45 7.35 3.21
N LYS A 72 1.71 8.36 2.73
CA LYS A 72 1.63 9.68 3.36
C LYS A 72 0.20 10.03 3.71
N GLY A 73 -0.06 10.29 4.99
CA GLY A 73 -1.39 10.67 5.44
C GLY A 73 -2.45 9.61 5.26
N CYS A 74 -2.05 8.33 5.25
CA CYS A 74 -2.96 7.23 4.94
C CYS A 74 -3.54 6.59 6.19
N LYS A 75 -4.75 6.06 6.03
CA LYS A 75 -5.36 5.15 6.99
C LYS A 75 -5.00 3.72 6.61
N LEU A 76 -4.24 3.05 7.48
CA LEU A 76 -3.73 1.71 7.22
C LEU A 76 -4.14 0.77 8.37
N LEU A 77 -5.43 0.80 8.73
CA LEU A 77 -5.92 0.00 9.85
C LEU A 77 -6.01 -1.48 9.48
N GLY A 78 -5.45 -2.33 10.33
CA GLY A 78 -5.61 -3.78 10.21
C GLY A 78 -4.94 -4.40 8.98
N LEU A 79 -3.85 -3.83 8.49
CA LEU A 79 -3.11 -4.41 7.37
C LEU A 79 -2.14 -5.48 7.86
N HIS A 80 -2.06 -6.56 7.11
CA HIS A 80 -1.11 -7.65 7.36
C HIS A 80 0.05 -7.56 6.38
N PHE A 81 1.03 -6.72 6.71
CA PHE A 81 2.22 -6.54 5.85
C PHE A 81 3.07 -7.81 5.77
N GLU A 82 2.97 -8.71 6.77
CA GLU A 82 3.66 -9.99 6.75
C GLU A 82 3.19 -10.92 5.62
N HIS A 83 2.00 -10.65 5.04
CA HIS A 83 1.48 -11.42 3.92
C HIS A 83 2.06 -10.99 2.58
N CYS A 84 2.72 -9.83 2.52
CA CYS A 84 3.35 -9.34 1.30
C CYS A 84 4.54 -10.19 0.91
N LYS A 85 4.94 -10.11 -0.36
CA LYS A 85 6.21 -10.69 -0.79
C LYS A 85 7.34 -10.00 -0.05
N GLN A 86 8.23 -10.80 0.55
CA GLN A 86 9.31 -10.24 1.36
C GLN A 86 10.51 -9.82 0.54
N LEU A 87 10.68 -10.36 -0.67
CA LEU A 87 11.78 -9.98 -1.54
C LEU A 87 11.67 -8.51 -1.93
N LEU A 88 12.68 -7.72 -1.56
CA LEU A 88 12.76 -6.29 -1.84
C LEU A 88 11.62 -5.48 -1.20
N PHE A 89 10.95 -6.04 -0.18
CA PHE A 89 9.92 -5.32 0.55
C PHE A 89 10.52 -4.04 1.15
N SER A 90 9.91 -2.89 0.82
CA SER A 90 10.39 -1.59 1.31
C SER A 90 9.23 -0.61 1.33
N VAL A 91 8.93 -0.09 2.53
CA VAL A 91 7.82 0.84 2.73
C VAL A 91 8.26 1.97 3.67
N TYR A 92 7.72 3.16 3.42
CA TYR A 92 7.93 4.36 4.24
C TYR A 92 6.58 4.91 4.67
N PHE A 93 6.46 5.28 5.95
CA PHE A 93 5.22 5.81 6.49
C PHE A 93 5.44 7.23 7.00
N GLN A 94 4.57 8.15 6.61
CA GLN A 94 4.57 9.53 7.11
C GLN A 94 3.14 9.93 7.42
N HIS A 95 2.87 10.33 8.67
CA HIS A 95 1.54 10.74 9.13
C HIS A 95 0.45 9.70 8.86
N CYS A 96 0.77 8.43 9.09
CA CYS A 96 -0.17 7.33 8.85
C CYS A 96 -0.74 6.80 10.17
N ILE A 97 -1.95 6.23 10.07
CA ILE A 97 -2.58 5.51 11.17
C ILE A 97 -2.41 4.02 10.90
N LEU A 98 -1.71 3.31 11.78
CA LEU A 98 -1.35 1.89 11.60
C LEU A 98 -1.97 0.97 12.66
N ASN A 99 -3.01 1.43 13.35
CA ASN A 99 -3.64 0.63 14.40
C ASN A 99 -4.01 -0.77 13.88
N LEU A 100 -3.74 -1.79 14.68
CA LEU A 100 -4.05 -3.18 14.37
C LEU A 100 -3.32 -3.74 13.14
N SER A 101 -2.37 -3.02 12.58
CA SER A 101 -1.54 -3.55 11.49
C SER A 101 -0.43 -4.44 12.04
N CYS A 102 -0.03 -5.43 11.27
CA CYS A 102 0.90 -6.45 11.69
C CYS A 102 2.13 -6.47 10.77
N PHE A 103 3.31 -6.50 11.42
CA PHE A 103 4.61 -6.59 10.75
C PHE A 103 5.38 -7.84 11.22
N TYR A 104 4.66 -8.87 11.58
CA TYR A 104 5.27 -10.07 12.16
C TYR A 104 6.36 -10.63 11.24
N ASN A 105 7.54 -10.86 11.81
CA ASN A 105 8.67 -11.46 11.11
C ASN A 105 9.18 -10.67 9.89
N ILE A 106 8.87 -9.38 9.80
CA ILE A 106 9.40 -8.50 8.76
C ILE A 106 10.63 -7.77 9.28
N LYS A 107 11.72 -7.84 8.50
CA LYS A 107 12.91 -7.05 8.80
C LYS A 107 12.74 -5.65 8.20
N LEU A 108 12.40 -4.71 9.05
CA LEU A 108 12.25 -3.32 8.63
C LEU A 108 13.62 -2.65 8.70
N LYS A 109 14.33 -2.62 7.56
CA LYS A 109 15.71 -2.13 7.53
C LYS A 109 15.86 -0.62 7.64
N LYS A 110 14.89 0.14 7.19
CA LYS A 110 14.82 1.60 7.34
C LYS A 110 13.37 2.02 7.27
N ILE A 111 12.78 2.24 8.40
CA ILE A 111 11.51 2.94 8.45
C ILE A 111 11.84 4.34 8.92
N ASP A 112 11.71 5.32 8.04
CA ASP A 112 11.56 6.68 8.47
C ASP A 112 10.15 6.81 9.03
N LEU A 113 10.02 6.41 10.30
CA LEU A 113 8.77 6.56 11.03
C LEU A 113 8.62 8.01 11.44
N ILE A 114 8.36 8.89 10.47
CA ILE A 114 8.07 10.27 10.76
C ILE A 114 6.57 10.35 11.04
N PHE A 115 6.18 10.26 12.29
CA PHE A 115 4.79 10.37 12.73
C PHE A 115 3.89 9.18 12.36
N ILE A 116 3.99 8.14 13.14
CA ILE A 116 2.96 7.12 13.17
C ILE A 116 2.08 7.42 14.37
N GLY A 117 0.80 7.67 14.13
CA GLY A 117 -0.18 7.69 15.20
C GLY A 117 -0.53 6.26 15.54
N PHE A 118 0.11 5.70 16.55
CA PHE A 118 -0.36 4.45 17.15
C PHE A 118 -1.34 4.83 18.25
N ASP A 119 -2.57 4.47 18.06
CA ASP A 119 -3.57 4.49 19.12
C ASP A 119 -3.74 3.03 19.58
N PHE A 120 -3.20 2.73 20.75
CA PHE A 120 -3.27 1.40 21.32
C PHE A 120 -4.49 1.24 22.19
#